data_6e839ab3af0e6f17e3f56c6a323c7758
#
_entry.id   6e839ab3af0e6f17e3f56c6a323c7758
#
_cell.length_a   1.000
_cell.length_b   1.000
_cell.length_c   1.000
_cell.angle_alpha   90.00
_cell.angle_beta   90.00
_cell.angle_gamma   90.00
#
_symmetry.space_group_name_H-M   'P 1'
#
loop_
_entity.id
_entity.type
_entity.pdbx_description
1 polymer ?
#
loop_
_entity_poly.entity_id
_entity_poly.type
_entity_poly.pdbx_seq_one_letter_code
_entity_poly.pdbx_strand_id
1 'polypeptide(L)'
;MKASRRLFYLIMSVKPRMLSWAYGLLFSLTIFAQQSTLFFKVDTPIVHDPVLAYDKGLYHLYSTGEGIRHYVSSDLKHWKGWKSGVIQAIPSWVYDSVPEFKHDFWAPDVIKFRGRWYLTYSCSTFGKNTSAIGLLSNSSLNSNETWQDEGCIIASRRGRDNWNAIDPNVVVDQKGYPWLVFGSFWDGIQLVSLDSTLHIAPGKRPSTIARRYAPDNSNGSPRNALAVAGPNAIEAPFIFFHRGWYYLFVSWNYCCQGLKSTYRIAVGRSRRITGPYLDRSGRNMLYGGGDILLEGDRKEIEALGHCGVYNIQNKLLLVCHGYSIAKAGTPILLIKELFADRKGLSVKR
;
A
#
# COMPACT_ATOMS: atom_id res chain seq x y z
N MET A 1 -38.91 -72.25 -51.13
CA MET A 1 -38.52 -71.24 -52.15
C MET A 1 -38.32 -69.88 -51.44
N LYS A 2 -37.23 -69.20 -51.75
CA LYS A 2 -36.80 -67.87 -51.42
C LYS A 2 -35.86 -67.74 -50.17
N ALA A 3 -34.58 -67.65 -50.48
CA ALA A 3 -33.46 -67.29 -49.64
C ALA A 3 -33.50 -65.81 -49.25
N SER A 4 -33.18 -65.55 -48.01
CA SER A 4 -32.92 -64.19 -47.54
C SER A 4 -31.47 -64.08 -47.12
N ARG A 5 -30.68 -63.18 -47.77
CA ARG A 5 -29.31 -62.90 -47.54
C ARG A 5 -29.23 -61.98 -46.32
N ARG A 6 -28.47 -62.37 -45.28
CA ARG A 6 -28.04 -61.49 -44.16
C ARG A 6 -26.72 -60.76 -44.54
N LEU A 7 -26.80 -59.49 -44.58
CA LEU A 7 -25.65 -58.59 -44.73
C LEU A 7 -25.10 -58.24 -43.35
N PHE A 8 -23.87 -58.68 -43.07
CA PHE A 8 -23.14 -58.30 -41.82
C PHE A 8 -22.47 -56.91 -42.00
N TYR A 9 -22.93 -55.97 -41.23
CA TYR A 9 -22.18 -54.70 -41.08
C TYR A 9 -21.12 -54.84 -39.96
N LEU A 10 -19.85 -54.77 -40.35
CA LEU A 10 -18.72 -54.67 -39.44
C LEU A 10 -18.64 -53.22 -39.00
N ILE A 11 -19.05 -52.91 -37.77
CA ILE A 11 -18.82 -51.59 -37.17
C ILE A 11 -17.43 -51.61 -36.51
N MET A 12 -16.47 -50.93 -37.12
CA MET A 12 -15.18 -50.66 -36.49
C MET A 12 -15.37 -49.65 -35.36
N SER A 13 -15.21 -50.10 -34.11
CA SER A 13 -15.15 -49.29 -32.93
C SER A 13 -13.82 -48.52 -32.89
N VAL A 14 -13.83 -47.26 -33.27
CA VAL A 14 -12.73 -46.35 -33.06
C VAL A 14 -12.81 -45.84 -31.62
N LYS A 15 -11.84 -46.23 -30.78
CA LYS A 15 -11.77 -45.79 -29.36
C LYS A 15 -11.53 -44.28 -29.27
N PRO A 16 -12.30 -43.51 -28.49
CA PRO A 16 -12.11 -42.06 -28.35
C PRO A 16 -11.04 -41.77 -27.28
N ARG A 17 -9.77 -42.09 -27.57
CA ARG A 17 -8.65 -41.77 -26.62
C ARG A 17 -7.68 -40.71 -27.14
N MET A 18 -7.79 -40.25 -28.37
CA MET A 18 -6.89 -39.21 -28.90
C MET A 18 -7.46 -37.78 -28.89
N LEU A 19 -8.78 -37.60 -28.73
CA LEU A 19 -9.35 -36.22 -28.69
C LEU A 19 -9.16 -35.51 -27.36
N SER A 20 -8.99 -36.22 -26.22
CA SER A 20 -8.86 -35.58 -24.91
C SER A 20 -7.51 -34.90 -24.70
N TRP A 21 -6.43 -35.36 -25.36
CA TRP A 21 -5.11 -34.77 -25.26
C TRP A 21 -4.96 -33.48 -26.09
N ALA A 22 -5.63 -33.38 -27.20
CA ALA A 22 -5.59 -32.19 -28.05
C ALA A 22 -6.36 -31.02 -27.43
N TYR A 23 -7.49 -31.27 -26.77
CA TYR A 23 -8.23 -30.22 -26.04
C TYR A 23 -7.52 -29.75 -24.78
N GLY A 24 -6.86 -30.62 -24.04
CA GLY A 24 -6.06 -30.27 -22.88
C GLY A 24 -4.84 -29.40 -23.22
N LEU A 25 -4.16 -29.69 -24.34
CA LEU A 25 -3.02 -28.92 -24.84
C LEU A 25 -3.44 -27.56 -25.41
N LEU A 26 -4.57 -27.49 -26.14
CA LEU A 26 -5.10 -26.22 -26.65
C LEU A 26 -5.58 -25.29 -25.51
N PHE A 27 -6.23 -25.88 -24.48
CA PHE A 27 -6.67 -25.09 -23.31
C PHE A 27 -5.51 -24.59 -22.47
N SER A 28 -4.45 -25.39 -22.29
CA SER A 28 -3.24 -24.94 -21.59
C SER A 28 -2.46 -23.90 -22.37
N LEU A 29 -2.37 -24.03 -23.71
CA LEU A 29 -1.70 -23.04 -24.56
C LEU A 29 -2.46 -21.70 -24.62
N THR A 30 -3.81 -21.71 -24.62
CA THR A 30 -4.60 -20.48 -24.56
C THR A 30 -4.49 -19.78 -23.22
N ILE A 31 -4.44 -20.50 -22.09
CA ILE A 31 -4.22 -19.92 -20.77
C ILE A 31 -2.80 -19.30 -20.69
N PHE A 32 -1.78 -19.96 -21.19
CA PHE A 32 -0.41 -19.43 -21.23
C PHE A 32 -0.29 -18.20 -22.15
N ALA A 33 -0.92 -18.20 -23.31
CA ALA A 33 -0.94 -17.08 -24.24
C ALA A 33 -1.69 -15.87 -23.66
N GLN A 34 -2.81 -16.08 -22.96
CA GLN A 34 -3.59 -15.04 -22.32
C GLN A 34 -2.84 -14.43 -21.11
N GLN A 35 -2.08 -15.22 -20.33
CA GLN A 35 -1.22 -14.71 -19.29
C GLN A 35 -0.08 -13.82 -19.81
N SER A 36 0.51 -14.16 -20.96
CA SER A 36 1.61 -13.36 -21.55
C SER A 36 1.14 -11.98 -22.04
N THR A 37 -0.16 -11.76 -22.26
CA THR A 37 -0.72 -10.47 -22.69
C THR A 37 -0.99 -9.52 -21.52
N LEU A 38 -1.15 -10.02 -20.28
CA LEU A 38 -1.51 -9.24 -19.09
C LEU A 38 -0.31 -8.66 -18.34
N PHE A 39 0.88 -9.22 -18.54
CA PHE A 39 2.09 -8.86 -17.80
C PHE A 39 3.22 -8.38 -18.71
N PHE A 40 4.12 -7.59 -18.11
CA PHE A 40 5.43 -7.26 -18.67
C PHE A 40 6.53 -7.54 -17.65
N LYS A 41 7.72 -7.94 -18.09
CA LYS A 41 8.86 -8.22 -17.23
C LYS A 41 9.46 -6.93 -16.72
N VAL A 42 9.87 -6.93 -15.44
CA VAL A 42 10.50 -5.79 -14.78
C VAL A 42 11.71 -6.27 -13.97
N ASP A 43 12.90 -5.74 -14.23
CA ASP A 43 14.09 -6.10 -13.47
C ASP A 43 14.09 -5.41 -12.08
N THR A 44 13.82 -4.11 -12.06
CA THR A 44 13.67 -3.35 -10.81
C THR A 44 12.45 -2.45 -10.94
N PRO A 45 11.39 -2.67 -10.16
CA PRO A 45 10.21 -1.83 -10.19
C PRO A 45 10.54 -0.37 -9.89
N ILE A 46 10.09 0.53 -10.78
CA ILE A 46 10.08 1.98 -10.54
C ILE A 46 8.79 2.26 -9.80
N VAL A 47 8.91 2.64 -8.53
CA VAL A 47 7.76 2.77 -7.64
C VAL A 47 7.90 3.97 -6.71
N HIS A 48 6.78 4.63 -6.46
CA HIS A 48 6.55 5.44 -5.28
C HIS A 48 5.59 4.70 -4.36
N ASP A 49 5.74 4.87 -3.05
CA ASP A 49 4.80 4.44 -2.02
C ASP A 49 4.43 2.94 -2.11
N PRO A 50 5.45 2.03 -2.15
CA PRO A 50 5.20 0.62 -2.35
C PRO A 50 4.65 -0.05 -1.10
N VAL A 51 3.62 -0.88 -1.29
CA VAL A 51 3.10 -1.78 -0.26
C VAL A 51 3.06 -3.21 -0.75
N LEU A 52 3.18 -4.16 0.17
CA LEU A 52 3.35 -5.58 -0.14
C LEU A 52 2.25 -6.42 0.51
N ALA A 53 1.71 -7.37 -0.25
CA ALA A 53 0.90 -8.46 0.27
C ALA A 53 1.51 -9.80 -0.16
N TYR A 54 1.23 -10.86 0.62
CA TYR A 54 1.62 -12.22 0.27
C TYR A 54 0.39 -13.11 0.28
N ASP A 55 0.07 -13.71 -0.86
CA ASP A 55 -1.06 -14.63 -1.01
C ASP A 55 -0.69 -15.80 -1.93
N LYS A 56 -1.00 -17.03 -1.49
CA LYS A 56 -0.84 -18.27 -2.29
C LYS A 56 0.53 -18.43 -2.95
N GLY A 57 1.61 -18.08 -2.24
CA GLY A 57 2.98 -18.25 -2.72
C GLY A 57 3.50 -17.09 -3.57
N LEU A 58 2.72 -16.04 -3.78
CA LEU A 58 3.11 -14.86 -4.56
C LEU A 58 3.14 -13.61 -3.68
N TYR A 59 4.13 -12.77 -3.94
CA TYR A 59 4.21 -11.41 -3.45
C TYR A 59 3.50 -10.50 -4.45
N HIS A 60 2.60 -9.67 -3.94
CA HIS A 60 1.86 -8.65 -4.67
C HIS A 60 2.33 -7.29 -4.18
N LEU A 61 2.88 -6.49 -5.07
CA LEU A 61 3.38 -5.14 -4.80
C LEU A 61 2.46 -4.13 -5.47
N TYR A 62 1.91 -3.22 -4.68
CA TYR A 62 1.11 -2.10 -5.19
C TYR A 62 1.87 -0.80 -4.98
N SER A 63 1.67 0.18 -5.86
CA SER A 63 2.34 1.47 -5.77
C SER A 63 1.54 2.59 -6.41
N THR A 64 1.88 3.82 -6.07
CA THR A 64 1.37 5.05 -6.72
C THR A 64 1.46 4.97 -8.23
N GLY A 65 0.42 5.44 -8.91
CA GLY A 65 0.36 5.61 -10.36
C GLY A 65 -1.04 5.55 -10.91
N GLU A 66 -1.14 5.53 -12.23
CA GLU A 66 -2.41 5.42 -12.95
C GLU A 66 -3.12 4.12 -12.55
N GLY A 67 -4.32 4.24 -11.99
CA GLY A 67 -5.14 3.12 -11.53
C GLY A 67 -4.52 2.28 -10.40
N ILE A 68 -3.48 2.73 -9.68
CA ILE A 68 -2.64 1.95 -8.76
C ILE A 68 -1.91 0.81 -9.48
N ARG A 69 -0.61 0.92 -9.60
CA ARG A 69 0.24 -0.09 -10.24
C ARG A 69 0.32 -1.36 -9.41
N HIS A 70 0.36 -2.50 -10.09
CA HIS A 70 0.46 -3.81 -9.47
C HIS A 70 1.56 -4.64 -10.11
N TYR A 71 2.42 -5.23 -9.27
CA TYR A 71 3.49 -6.14 -9.68
C TYR A 71 3.38 -7.44 -8.88
N VAL A 72 3.87 -8.53 -9.45
CA VAL A 72 3.90 -9.84 -8.79
C VAL A 72 5.30 -10.46 -8.87
N SER A 73 5.68 -11.18 -7.81
CA SER A 73 6.94 -11.91 -7.73
C SER A 73 6.77 -13.17 -6.89
N SER A 74 7.54 -14.21 -7.18
CA SER A 74 7.66 -15.40 -6.32
C SER A 74 8.85 -15.35 -5.36
N ASP A 75 9.79 -14.43 -5.57
CA ASP A 75 11.09 -14.43 -4.89
C ASP A 75 11.59 -13.05 -4.42
N LEU A 76 10.79 -11.99 -4.61
CA LEU A 76 11.11 -10.58 -4.33
C LEU A 76 12.26 -10.01 -5.19
N LYS A 77 12.74 -10.74 -6.17
CA LYS A 77 13.86 -10.34 -7.04
C LYS A 77 13.41 -10.14 -8.48
N HIS A 78 12.59 -11.08 -8.97
CA HIS A 78 12.10 -11.07 -10.34
C HIS A 78 10.63 -10.68 -10.33
N TRP A 79 10.30 -9.58 -10.98
CA TRP A 79 8.97 -9.00 -10.98
C TRP A 79 8.31 -9.05 -12.34
N LYS A 80 6.98 -9.17 -12.33
CA LYS A 80 6.13 -8.97 -13.50
C LYS A 80 5.13 -7.87 -13.17
N GLY A 81 5.05 -6.83 -13.98
CA GLY A 81 4.06 -5.77 -13.85
C GLY A 81 2.79 -6.12 -14.61
N TRP A 82 1.63 -5.85 -14.01
CA TRP A 82 0.37 -5.85 -14.71
C TRP A 82 0.31 -4.66 -15.68
N LYS A 83 -0.27 -4.85 -16.87
CA LYS A 83 -0.43 -3.77 -17.85
C LYS A 83 -1.51 -2.77 -17.46
N SER A 84 -2.56 -3.23 -16.76
CA SER A 84 -3.61 -2.37 -16.21
C SER A 84 -3.39 -2.12 -14.72
N GLY A 85 -3.76 -0.94 -14.24
CA GLY A 85 -3.86 -0.67 -12.82
C GLY A 85 -4.99 -1.46 -12.15
N VAL A 86 -5.13 -1.32 -10.84
CA VAL A 86 -6.20 -1.94 -10.04
C VAL A 86 -7.54 -1.22 -10.27
N ILE A 87 -7.51 0.10 -10.40
CA ILE A 87 -8.69 0.95 -10.65
C ILE A 87 -8.80 1.14 -12.16
N GLN A 88 -9.82 0.52 -12.76
CA GLN A 88 -10.05 0.54 -14.20
C GLN A 88 -10.75 1.82 -14.67
N ALA A 89 -11.57 2.42 -13.81
CA ALA A 89 -12.28 3.67 -14.06
C ALA A 89 -12.32 4.51 -12.80
N ILE A 90 -12.15 5.81 -12.94
CA ILE A 90 -12.17 6.74 -11.79
C ILE A 90 -13.60 6.78 -11.24
N PRO A 91 -13.83 6.40 -9.96
CA PRO A 91 -15.15 6.51 -9.34
C PRO A 91 -15.65 7.96 -9.31
N SER A 92 -16.94 8.18 -9.56
CA SER A 92 -17.53 9.54 -9.64
C SER A 92 -17.32 10.36 -8.37
N TRP A 93 -17.40 9.73 -7.19
CA TRP A 93 -17.21 10.39 -5.91
C TRP A 93 -15.82 11.03 -5.74
N VAL A 94 -14.81 10.60 -6.52
CA VAL A 94 -13.46 11.18 -6.49
C VAL A 94 -13.50 12.65 -6.90
N TYR A 95 -14.24 13.00 -7.96
CA TYR A 95 -14.36 14.39 -8.43
C TYR A 95 -15.21 15.25 -7.49
N ASP A 96 -16.19 14.64 -6.79
CA ASP A 96 -16.99 15.35 -5.77
C ASP A 96 -16.13 15.70 -4.55
N SER A 97 -15.19 14.83 -4.18
CA SER A 97 -14.30 15.02 -3.04
C SER A 97 -13.06 15.84 -3.38
N VAL A 98 -12.49 15.64 -4.56
CA VAL A 98 -11.25 16.24 -5.04
C VAL A 98 -11.46 16.77 -6.49
N PRO A 99 -12.09 17.93 -6.67
CA PRO A 99 -12.45 18.46 -8.00
C PRO A 99 -11.26 18.65 -8.95
N GLU A 100 -10.06 18.84 -8.40
CA GLU A 100 -8.82 19.00 -9.18
C GLU A 100 -8.05 17.68 -9.38
N PHE A 101 -8.62 16.53 -9.04
CA PHE A 101 -8.01 15.22 -9.28
C PHE A 101 -7.77 15.01 -10.78
N LYS A 102 -6.58 14.46 -11.11
CA LYS A 102 -6.21 14.22 -12.51
C LYS A 102 -6.37 12.75 -12.88
N HIS A 103 -5.39 11.91 -12.56
CA HIS A 103 -5.41 10.49 -12.97
C HIS A 103 -4.58 9.56 -12.07
N ASP A 104 -3.60 10.05 -11.31
CA ASP A 104 -2.77 9.20 -10.47
C ASP A 104 -3.38 9.03 -9.08
N PHE A 105 -3.60 7.80 -8.70
CA PHE A 105 -3.93 7.42 -7.33
C PHE A 105 -2.64 7.18 -6.55
N TRP A 106 -2.59 7.64 -5.30
CA TRP A 106 -1.37 7.65 -4.52
C TRP A 106 -1.44 6.72 -3.32
N ALA A 107 -0.24 6.30 -2.87
CA ALA A 107 -0.01 5.71 -1.57
C ALA A 107 -1.03 4.61 -1.20
N PRO A 108 -1.08 3.51 -1.95
CA PRO A 108 -1.98 2.42 -1.59
C PRO A 108 -1.55 1.76 -0.28
N ASP A 109 -2.52 1.15 0.42
CA ASP A 109 -2.26 0.13 1.44
C ASP A 109 -3.15 -1.08 1.19
N VAL A 110 -2.69 -2.28 1.54
CA VAL A 110 -3.41 -3.52 1.29
C VAL A 110 -3.45 -4.41 2.51
N ILE A 111 -4.65 -4.85 2.87
CA ILE A 111 -4.88 -5.70 4.05
C ILE A 111 -5.88 -6.83 3.75
N LYS A 112 -5.68 -7.99 4.37
CA LYS A 112 -6.70 -9.03 4.43
C LYS A 112 -7.48 -8.89 5.73
N PHE A 113 -8.77 -8.62 5.63
CA PHE A 113 -9.65 -8.49 6.78
C PHE A 113 -10.89 -9.35 6.59
N ARG A 114 -11.24 -10.17 7.58
CA ARG A 114 -12.42 -11.07 7.55
C ARG A 114 -12.54 -11.90 6.28
N GLY A 115 -11.40 -12.39 5.76
CA GLY A 115 -11.36 -13.26 4.59
C GLY A 115 -11.36 -12.57 3.22
N ARG A 116 -11.56 -11.25 3.14
CA ARG A 116 -11.45 -10.44 1.93
C ARG A 116 -10.18 -9.59 1.92
N TRP A 117 -9.71 -9.26 0.74
CA TRP A 117 -8.66 -8.27 0.54
C TRP A 117 -9.29 -6.89 0.39
N TYR A 118 -8.66 -5.91 0.99
CA TYR A 118 -9.02 -4.50 0.89
C TYR A 118 -7.79 -3.71 0.49
N LEU A 119 -8.00 -2.69 -0.33
CA LEU A 119 -6.97 -1.76 -0.76
C LEU A 119 -7.49 -0.36 -0.53
N THR A 120 -6.79 0.41 0.31
CA THR A 120 -7.02 1.85 0.47
C THR A 120 -6.07 2.63 -0.44
N TYR A 121 -6.46 3.82 -0.85
CA TYR A 121 -5.67 4.68 -1.73
C TYR A 121 -6.03 6.14 -1.54
N SER A 122 -5.15 7.03 -1.98
CA SER A 122 -5.33 8.48 -1.85
C SER A 122 -5.68 9.11 -3.19
N CYS A 123 -6.65 10.02 -3.17
CA CYS A 123 -6.96 10.96 -4.25
C CYS A 123 -6.57 12.36 -3.78
N SER A 124 -5.71 13.06 -4.50
CA SER A 124 -5.26 14.39 -4.06
C SER A 124 -4.70 15.22 -5.21
N THR A 125 -4.30 16.44 -4.88
CA THR A 125 -3.52 17.34 -5.73
C THR A 125 -2.28 17.79 -4.95
N PHE A 126 -1.12 17.74 -5.58
CA PHE A 126 0.15 18.04 -4.93
C PHE A 126 0.16 19.40 -4.23
N GLY A 127 0.60 19.43 -2.96
CA GLY A 127 0.67 20.63 -2.13
C GLY A 127 -0.66 21.14 -1.59
N LYS A 128 -1.75 20.37 -1.73
CA LYS A 128 -3.09 20.70 -1.22
C LYS A 128 -3.58 19.65 -0.24
N ASN A 129 -4.53 20.02 0.63
CA ASN A 129 -5.24 19.09 1.51
C ASN A 129 -6.74 18.95 1.19
N THR A 130 -7.14 19.30 -0.02
CA THR A 130 -8.42 18.83 -0.57
C THR A 130 -8.15 17.46 -1.15
N SER A 131 -8.38 16.44 -0.33
CA SER A 131 -7.93 15.07 -0.57
C SER A 131 -8.95 14.07 -0.04
N ALA A 132 -8.89 12.84 -0.50
CA ALA A 132 -9.76 11.76 -0.04
C ALA A 132 -9.04 10.42 -0.04
N ILE A 133 -9.42 9.54 0.88
CA ILE A 133 -9.00 8.15 0.94
C ILE A 133 -10.16 7.27 0.50
N GLY A 134 -9.96 6.49 -0.55
CA GLY A 134 -10.90 5.50 -1.06
C GLY A 134 -10.59 4.10 -0.60
N LEU A 135 -11.56 3.22 -0.77
CA LEU A 135 -11.51 1.81 -0.40
C LEU A 135 -11.95 0.94 -1.58
N LEU A 136 -11.18 -0.08 -1.85
CA LEU A 136 -11.55 -1.17 -2.75
C LEU A 136 -11.59 -2.49 -1.99
N SER A 137 -12.38 -3.45 -2.46
CA SER A 137 -12.40 -4.82 -1.95
C SER A 137 -12.28 -5.86 -3.06
N ASN A 138 -11.67 -7.01 -2.73
CA ASN A 138 -11.57 -8.14 -3.64
C ASN A 138 -11.54 -9.47 -2.86
N SER A 139 -11.94 -10.56 -3.50
CA SER A 139 -11.79 -11.92 -2.96
C SER A 139 -10.39 -12.51 -3.22
N SER A 140 -9.64 -11.97 -4.19
CA SER A 140 -8.33 -12.48 -4.64
C SER A 140 -7.44 -11.34 -5.10
N LEU A 141 -6.11 -11.51 -4.96
CA LEU A 141 -5.13 -10.58 -5.52
C LEU A 141 -4.68 -10.94 -6.96
N ASN A 142 -5.19 -12.02 -7.53
CA ASN A 142 -4.74 -12.55 -8.81
C ASN A 142 -5.42 -11.91 -10.04
N SER A 143 -6.22 -10.86 -9.86
CA SER A 143 -6.85 -10.10 -10.95
C SER A 143 -7.00 -8.65 -10.56
N ASN A 144 -6.68 -7.75 -11.48
CA ASN A 144 -6.92 -6.31 -11.34
C ASN A 144 -8.35 -5.90 -11.73
N GLU A 145 -9.07 -6.76 -12.47
CA GLU A 145 -10.39 -6.43 -13.01
C GLU A 145 -11.54 -6.69 -12.03
N THR A 146 -11.27 -7.37 -10.91
CA THR A 146 -12.29 -7.84 -9.96
C THR A 146 -12.40 -7.01 -8.68
N TRP A 147 -11.64 -5.94 -8.58
CA TRP A 147 -11.73 -5.01 -7.46
C TRP A 147 -13.04 -4.21 -7.52
N GLN A 148 -13.70 -4.10 -6.39
CA GLN A 148 -14.96 -3.39 -6.23
C GLN A 148 -14.72 -2.09 -5.45
N ASP A 149 -15.28 -0.98 -5.93
CA ASP A 149 -15.25 0.29 -5.23
C ASP A 149 -16.23 0.25 -4.03
N GLU A 150 -15.70 0.49 -2.85
CA GLU A 150 -16.44 0.59 -1.59
C GLU A 150 -16.64 2.07 -1.17
N GLY A 151 -16.20 3.01 -2.00
CA GLY A 151 -16.38 4.44 -1.81
C GLY A 151 -15.31 5.12 -0.97
N CYS A 152 -15.64 6.32 -0.49
CA CYS A 152 -14.76 7.19 0.29
C CYS A 152 -14.81 6.85 1.78
N ILE A 153 -13.66 6.61 2.41
CA ILE A 153 -13.56 6.43 3.87
C ILE A 153 -13.57 7.79 4.58
N ILE A 154 -12.76 8.73 4.08
CA ILE A 154 -12.58 10.06 4.68
C ILE A 154 -12.06 11.04 3.63
N ALA A 155 -12.49 12.30 3.75
CA ALA A 155 -12.02 13.39 2.91
C ALA A 155 -11.67 14.62 3.75
N SER A 156 -10.56 15.25 3.44
CA SER A 156 -10.15 16.56 3.95
C SER A 156 -10.47 17.67 2.95
N ARG A 157 -10.68 18.88 3.45
CA ARG A 157 -10.95 20.07 2.64
C ARG A 157 -10.13 21.26 3.12
N ARG A 158 -9.51 21.95 2.19
CA ARG A 158 -8.83 23.22 2.45
C ARG A 158 -9.79 24.20 3.15
N GLY A 159 -9.30 24.86 4.20
CA GLY A 159 -10.11 25.83 4.97
C GLY A 159 -11.06 25.20 6.00
N ARG A 160 -11.26 23.88 5.98
CA ARG A 160 -12.05 23.13 6.97
C ARG A 160 -11.20 22.29 7.91
N ASP A 161 -10.26 21.52 7.33
CA ASP A 161 -9.50 20.53 8.06
C ASP A 161 -8.03 20.94 8.15
N ASN A 162 -7.43 20.72 9.34
CA ASN A 162 -6.01 20.95 9.59
C ASN A 162 -5.18 19.65 9.46
N TRP A 163 -5.59 18.76 8.60
CA TRP A 163 -4.90 17.51 8.25
C TRP A 163 -5.15 17.18 6.79
N ASN A 164 -4.42 16.24 6.26
CA ASN A 164 -4.52 15.82 4.86
C ASN A 164 -4.92 14.35 4.77
N ALA A 165 -6.02 14.03 4.08
CA ALA A 165 -6.54 12.68 3.89
C ALA A 165 -5.76 11.96 2.79
N ILE A 166 -4.48 11.65 3.02
CA ILE A 166 -3.63 10.83 2.15
C ILE A 166 -2.78 9.88 3.00
N ASP A 167 -2.06 8.99 2.34
CA ASP A 167 -1.14 8.01 2.93
C ASP A 167 -1.83 7.08 3.95
N PRO A 168 -2.89 6.38 3.55
CA PRO A 168 -3.59 5.49 4.45
C PRO A 168 -2.77 4.24 4.79
N ASN A 169 -2.89 3.78 6.04
CA ASN A 169 -2.58 2.41 6.43
C ASN A 169 -3.69 1.87 7.34
N VAL A 170 -4.24 0.72 7.00
CA VAL A 170 -5.25 0.04 7.81
C VAL A 170 -4.58 -1.02 8.66
N VAL A 171 -4.80 -0.95 9.96
CA VAL A 171 -4.24 -1.89 10.94
C VAL A 171 -5.35 -2.46 11.83
N VAL A 172 -5.27 -3.75 12.13
CA VAL A 172 -6.18 -4.40 13.08
C VAL A 172 -5.47 -4.52 14.42
N ASP A 173 -6.09 -4.03 15.48
CA ASP A 173 -5.53 -4.14 16.83
C ASP A 173 -5.64 -5.56 17.38
N GLN A 174 -5.03 -5.81 18.53
CA GLN A 174 -5.04 -7.13 19.19
C GLN A 174 -6.42 -7.61 19.64
N LYS A 175 -7.42 -6.72 19.68
CA LYS A 175 -8.80 -7.03 19.98
C LYS A 175 -9.64 -7.31 18.74
N GLY A 176 -9.03 -7.19 17.54
CA GLY A 176 -9.70 -7.39 16.25
C GLY A 176 -10.42 -6.16 15.71
N TYR A 177 -10.21 -4.97 16.30
CA TYR A 177 -10.79 -3.73 15.80
C TYR A 177 -9.89 -3.09 14.74
N PRO A 178 -10.45 -2.69 13.58
CA PRO A 178 -9.69 -2.00 12.55
C PRO A 178 -9.55 -0.50 12.86
N TRP A 179 -8.40 0.04 12.45
CA TRP A 179 -8.03 1.44 12.59
C TRP A 179 -7.44 1.94 11.29
N LEU A 180 -7.68 3.20 10.97
CA LEU A 180 -7.02 3.92 9.89
C LEU A 180 -6.01 4.90 10.50
N VAL A 181 -4.76 4.77 10.12
CA VAL A 181 -3.73 5.79 10.33
C VAL A 181 -3.41 6.43 8.98
N PHE A 182 -3.31 7.75 8.94
CA PHE A 182 -3.12 8.50 7.70
C PHE A 182 -2.56 9.89 7.99
N GLY A 183 -2.18 10.62 6.94
CA GLY A 183 -1.84 12.03 7.05
C GLY A 183 -0.46 12.39 6.51
N SER A 184 -0.35 13.63 6.07
CA SER A 184 0.83 14.22 5.48
C SER A 184 0.85 15.71 5.78
N PHE A 185 1.94 16.21 6.33
CA PHE A 185 2.12 17.62 6.71
C PHE A 185 1.01 18.15 7.64
N TRP A 186 0.56 19.39 7.49
CA TRP A 186 -0.47 20.06 8.33
C TRP A 186 -0.30 19.72 9.82
N ASP A 187 -1.31 19.13 10.46
CA ASP A 187 -1.23 18.71 11.86
C ASP A 187 -0.63 17.30 12.04
N GLY A 188 0.00 16.76 11.00
CA GLY A 188 0.71 15.48 11.05
C GLY A 188 -0.19 14.27 10.92
N ILE A 189 0.19 13.20 11.60
CA ILE A 189 -0.39 11.87 11.46
C ILE A 189 -1.63 11.72 12.32
N GLN A 190 -2.70 11.27 11.69
CA GLN A 190 -4.02 11.08 12.29
C GLN A 190 -4.31 9.60 12.49
N LEU A 191 -5.07 9.27 13.53
CA LEU A 191 -5.57 7.93 13.80
C LEU A 191 -7.09 7.99 14.06
N VAL A 192 -7.85 7.07 13.47
CA VAL A 192 -9.29 6.94 13.71
C VAL A 192 -9.70 5.47 13.69
N SER A 193 -10.65 5.08 14.55
CA SER A 193 -11.21 3.73 14.53
C SER A 193 -12.19 3.55 13.39
N LEU A 194 -12.13 2.38 12.75
CA LEU A 194 -13.05 1.94 11.71
C LEU A 194 -14.08 0.96 12.26
N ASP A 195 -15.17 0.80 11.53
CA ASP A 195 -16.14 -0.26 11.75
C ASP A 195 -15.79 -1.55 10.98
N SER A 196 -16.70 -2.50 10.98
CA SER A 196 -16.48 -3.80 10.32
C SER A 196 -16.47 -3.75 8.79
N THR A 197 -16.86 -2.63 8.19
CA THR A 197 -16.84 -2.37 6.74
C THR A 197 -15.62 -1.55 6.32
N LEU A 198 -14.71 -1.25 7.28
CA LEU A 198 -13.54 -0.40 7.11
C LEU A 198 -13.86 1.06 6.80
N HIS A 199 -15.04 1.53 7.17
CA HIS A 199 -15.40 2.94 7.18
C HIS A 199 -15.26 3.51 8.60
N ILE A 200 -15.25 4.84 8.73
CA ILE A 200 -15.13 5.48 10.05
C ILE A 200 -16.27 5.02 10.95
N ALA A 201 -15.94 4.49 12.11
CA ALA A 201 -16.93 4.04 13.08
C ALA A 201 -17.81 5.21 13.54
N PRO A 202 -19.14 5.00 13.74
CA PRO A 202 -20.08 6.06 14.09
C PRO A 202 -19.60 6.89 15.28
N GLY A 203 -19.67 8.22 15.15
CA GLY A 203 -19.29 9.17 16.18
C GLY A 203 -17.78 9.31 16.44
N LYS A 204 -16.92 8.60 15.69
CA LYS A 204 -15.47 8.71 15.79
C LYS A 204 -14.93 9.82 14.91
N ARG A 205 -13.82 10.42 15.35
CA ARG A 205 -13.10 11.48 14.62
C ARG A 205 -11.60 11.21 14.67
N PRO A 206 -10.83 11.65 13.67
CA PRO A 206 -9.39 11.57 13.70
C PRO A 206 -8.79 12.30 14.91
N SER A 207 -7.71 11.74 15.42
CA SER A 207 -6.89 12.36 16.47
C SER A 207 -5.43 12.30 16.06
N THR A 208 -4.68 13.38 16.30
CA THR A 208 -3.26 13.46 15.96
C THR A 208 -2.43 12.60 16.90
N ILE A 209 -1.58 11.73 16.36
CA ILE A 209 -0.71 10.83 17.12
C ILE A 209 0.79 11.09 16.92
N ALA A 210 1.18 11.80 15.86
CA ALA A 210 2.57 12.17 15.60
C ALA A 210 2.69 13.46 14.80
N ARG A 211 3.77 14.22 15.07
CA ARG A 211 4.19 15.43 14.35
C ARG A 211 5.70 15.41 14.14
N ARG A 212 6.18 16.11 13.13
CA ARG A 212 7.62 16.29 12.89
C ARG A 212 8.26 17.17 13.93
N TYR A 213 7.53 18.19 14.40
CA TYR A 213 7.96 19.14 15.41
C TYR A 213 6.90 19.26 16.51
N ALA A 214 7.33 19.67 17.70
CA ALA A 214 6.39 20.08 18.74
C ALA A 214 5.54 21.26 18.24
N PRO A 215 4.24 21.31 18.56
CA PRO A 215 3.42 22.47 18.25
C PRO A 215 4.07 23.71 18.86
N ASP A 216 4.24 24.77 18.07
CA ASP A 216 4.67 26.05 18.59
C ASP A 216 3.50 26.70 19.33
N ASN A 217 3.61 26.75 20.65
CA ASN A 217 2.59 27.37 21.50
C ASN A 217 2.59 28.90 21.38
N SER A 218 3.66 29.50 20.81
CA SER A 218 3.78 30.96 20.69
C SER A 218 2.87 31.54 19.60
N ASN A 219 2.51 30.76 18.57
CA ASN A 219 1.69 31.19 17.45
C ASN A 219 0.27 30.57 17.43
N GLY A 220 -0.16 30.03 18.58
CA GLY A 220 -1.41 29.28 18.64
C GLY A 220 -1.34 28.05 17.73
N SER A 221 -1.43 26.85 18.26
CA SER A 221 -1.54 25.63 17.47
C SER A 221 -2.38 25.92 16.22
N PRO A 222 -2.03 25.45 15.02
CA PRO A 222 -2.82 25.67 13.83
C PRO A 222 -4.19 24.98 13.95
N ARG A 223 -5.04 25.51 14.80
CA ARG A 223 -6.44 25.10 14.91
C ARG A 223 -7.23 25.57 13.70
N ASN A 224 -6.67 26.50 12.94
CA ASN A 224 -7.24 26.99 11.71
C ASN A 224 -6.64 26.16 10.58
N ALA A 225 -7.49 25.57 9.75
CA ALA A 225 -7.12 24.85 8.55
C ALA A 225 -6.20 25.73 7.70
N LEU A 226 -4.90 25.46 7.73
CA LEU A 226 -3.91 26.25 7.00
C LEU A 226 -4.12 26.10 5.50
N ALA A 227 -4.02 27.22 4.78
CA ALA A 227 -4.09 27.21 3.32
C ALA A 227 -2.91 26.49 2.68
N VAL A 228 -1.81 26.30 3.43
CA VAL A 228 -0.55 25.68 3.02
C VAL A 228 -0.10 24.65 4.04
N ALA A 229 0.70 23.69 3.59
CA ALA A 229 1.13 22.54 4.38
C ALA A 229 1.95 22.89 5.65
N GLY A 230 2.59 24.04 5.69
CA GLY A 230 3.46 24.44 6.79
C GLY A 230 4.74 23.60 6.88
N PRO A 231 5.54 23.78 7.96
CA PRO A 231 6.85 23.15 8.11
C PRO A 231 6.80 21.71 8.66
N ASN A 232 5.63 21.18 9.03
CA ASN A 232 5.48 19.89 9.70
C ASN A 232 5.67 18.71 8.73
N ALA A 233 6.89 18.56 8.20
CA ALA A 233 7.25 17.57 7.17
C ALA A 233 7.30 16.13 7.75
N ILE A 234 6.14 15.55 7.96
CA ILE A 234 5.89 14.17 8.39
C ILE A 234 4.73 13.59 7.57
N GLU A 235 4.87 12.35 7.09
CA GLU A 235 3.85 11.66 6.29
C GLU A 235 4.06 10.15 6.25
N ALA A 236 3.28 9.44 5.44
CA ALA A 236 3.42 8.01 5.18
C ALA A 236 3.46 7.17 6.46
N PRO A 237 2.43 7.24 7.31
CA PRO A 237 2.39 6.44 8.52
C PRO A 237 2.14 4.96 8.20
N PHE A 238 2.80 4.07 8.96
CA PHE A 238 2.53 2.66 8.96
C PHE A 238 2.60 2.12 10.39
N ILE A 239 1.54 1.45 10.86
CA ILE A 239 1.54 0.83 12.19
C ILE A 239 1.73 -0.68 12.05
N PHE A 240 2.75 -1.20 12.73
CA PHE A 240 3.06 -2.62 12.77
C PHE A 240 3.08 -3.12 14.22
N PHE A 241 2.33 -4.21 14.49
CA PHE A 241 2.34 -4.84 15.81
C PHE A 241 3.33 -5.99 15.87
N HIS A 242 4.25 -5.95 16.84
CA HIS A 242 5.22 -7.02 17.04
C HIS A 242 5.61 -7.17 18.52
N ARG A 243 5.55 -8.38 19.05
CA ARG A 243 5.98 -8.73 20.40
C ARG A 243 5.43 -7.81 21.51
N GLY A 244 4.14 -7.49 21.43
CA GLY A 244 3.44 -6.66 22.42
C GLY A 244 3.64 -5.16 22.28
N TRP A 245 4.21 -4.69 21.14
CA TRP A 245 4.38 -3.29 20.84
C TRP A 245 3.77 -2.94 19.48
N TYR A 246 3.09 -1.82 19.40
CA TYR A 246 2.76 -1.13 18.17
C TYR A 246 3.94 -0.21 17.82
N TYR A 247 4.48 -0.36 16.64
CA TYR A 247 5.51 0.50 16.07
C TYR A 247 4.85 1.42 15.05
N LEU A 248 4.98 2.73 15.23
CA LEU A 248 4.55 3.73 14.25
C LEU A 248 5.77 4.15 13.45
N PHE A 249 5.78 3.78 12.19
CA PHE A 249 6.74 4.26 11.20
C PHE A 249 6.16 5.49 10.53
N VAL A 250 7.01 6.45 10.23
CA VAL A 250 6.66 7.67 9.49
C VAL A 250 7.83 8.06 8.61
N SER A 251 7.55 8.85 7.60
CA SER A 251 8.59 9.46 6.80
C SER A 251 8.73 10.93 7.16
N TRP A 252 9.96 11.37 7.34
CA TRP A 252 10.30 12.76 7.64
C TRP A 252 10.95 13.45 6.45
N ASN A 253 10.75 14.75 6.37
CA ASN A 253 11.28 15.67 5.36
C ASN A 253 10.60 15.47 3.99
N TYR A 254 11.31 15.63 2.88
CA TYR A 254 10.72 15.82 1.57
C TYR A 254 11.03 14.69 0.61
N CYS A 255 9.98 14.11 0.00
CA CYS A 255 10.06 13.22 -1.15
C CYS A 255 10.04 13.99 -2.48
N CYS A 256 9.97 13.25 -3.58
CA CYS A 256 9.46 13.69 -4.89
C CYS A 256 10.31 14.73 -5.59
N GLN A 257 11.60 14.85 -5.21
CA GLN A 257 12.57 15.81 -5.75
C GLN A 257 13.81 15.11 -6.38
N GLY A 258 13.73 13.80 -6.65
CA GLY A 258 14.85 13.02 -7.15
C GLY A 258 16.08 13.13 -6.23
N LEU A 259 17.23 13.52 -6.77
CA LEU A 259 18.47 13.71 -5.99
C LEU A 259 18.44 14.86 -4.99
N LYS A 260 17.41 15.71 -4.98
CA LYS A 260 17.21 16.75 -3.97
C LYS A 260 16.31 16.30 -2.83
N SER A 261 15.79 15.08 -2.88
CA SER A 261 14.97 14.52 -1.81
C SER A 261 15.76 14.36 -0.52
N THR A 262 15.10 14.60 0.62
CA THR A 262 15.71 14.50 1.96
C THR A 262 14.95 13.50 2.84
N TYR A 263 14.15 12.67 2.24
CA TYR A 263 13.26 11.70 2.85
C TYR A 263 14.00 10.69 3.71
N ARG A 264 13.45 10.34 4.89
CA ARG A 264 13.99 9.33 5.80
C ARG A 264 12.90 8.71 6.65
N ILE A 265 13.10 7.48 7.09
CA ILE A 265 12.14 6.73 7.90
C ILE A 265 12.48 6.91 9.37
N ALA A 266 11.48 7.33 10.16
CA ALA A 266 11.56 7.40 11.61
C ALA A 266 10.54 6.46 12.25
N VAL A 267 10.80 6.04 13.51
CA VAL A 267 9.95 5.09 14.24
C VAL A 267 9.84 5.44 15.71
N GLY A 268 8.68 5.22 16.28
CA GLY A 268 8.43 5.17 17.72
C GLY A 268 7.53 3.98 18.06
N ARG A 269 7.40 3.65 19.34
CA ARG A 269 6.60 2.49 19.78
C ARG A 269 5.67 2.80 20.94
N SER A 270 4.58 2.06 21.03
CA SER A 270 3.59 2.16 22.10
C SER A 270 3.05 0.77 22.50
N ARG A 271 2.56 0.65 23.72
CA ARG A 271 1.78 -0.53 24.15
C ARG A 271 0.32 -0.49 23.69
N ARG A 272 -0.17 0.67 23.29
CA ARG A 272 -1.53 0.90 22.80
C ARG A 272 -1.50 1.47 21.39
N ILE A 273 -2.43 1.05 20.55
CA ILE A 273 -2.52 1.56 19.18
C ILE A 273 -2.77 3.07 19.14
N THR A 274 -3.44 3.62 20.15
CA THR A 274 -3.70 5.06 20.30
C THR A 274 -2.50 5.85 20.84
N GLY A 275 -1.35 5.21 21.07
CA GLY A 275 -0.18 5.86 21.64
C GLY A 275 -0.20 5.98 23.19
N PRO A 276 0.64 6.83 23.76
CA PRO A 276 1.66 7.61 23.08
C PRO A 276 2.74 6.75 22.43
N TYR A 277 3.18 7.14 21.24
CA TYR A 277 4.33 6.53 20.59
C TYR A 277 5.60 7.24 21.02
N LEU A 278 6.52 6.49 21.60
CA LEU A 278 7.76 7.04 22.17
C LEU A 278 8.97 6.53 21.38
N ASP A 279 9.97 7.39 21.21
CA ASP A 279 11.30 7.01 20.76
C ASP A 279 12.11 6.35 21.90
N ARG A 280 13.34 5.95 21.62
CA ARG A 280 14.22 5.28 22.60
C ARG A 280 14.62 6.18 23.77
N SER A 281 14.58 7.49 23.58
CA SER A 281 14.85 8.47 24.64
C SER A 281 13.61 8.81 25.48
N GLY A 282 12.44 8.25 25.13
CA GLY A 282 11.17 8.50 25.80
C GLY A 282 10.43 9.74 25.29
N ARG A 283 10.89 10.39 24.21
CA ARG A 283 10.20 11.52 23.60
C ARG A 283 8.98 11.04 22.82
N ASN A 284 7.86 11.71 23.03
CA ASN A 284 6.60 11.41 22.34
C ASN A 284 6.63 11.93 20.89
N MET A 285 6.25 11.07 19.94
CA MET A 285 6.13 11.46 18.53
C MET A 285 5.10 12.56 18.29
N LEU A 286 4.11 12.72 19.18
CA LEU A 286 3.17 13.84 19.14
C LEU A 286 3.87 15.20 19.29
N TYR A 287 5.05 15.22 19.88
CA TYR A 287 5.88 16.41 20.16
C TYR A 287 7.23 16.34 19.45
N GLY A 288 7.29 15.71 18.29
CA GLY A 288 8.50 15.65 17.46
C GLY A 288 9.50 14.58 17.88
N GLY A 289 9.12 13.60 18.72
CA GLY A 289 9.91 12.41 18.99
C GLY A 289 9.96 11.47 17.79
N GLY A 290 10.87 10.51 17.83
CA GLY A 290 11.08 9.46 16.82
C GLY A 290 12.57 9.19 16.63
N ASP A 291 12.92 7.92 16.44
CA ASP A 291 14.28 7.48 16.09
C ASP A 291 14.40 7.33 14.60
N ILE A 292 15.48 7.83 13.99
CA ILE A 292 15.79 7.50 12.59
C ILE A 292 16.11 6.01 12.49
N LEU A 293 15.29 5.29 11.74
CA LEU A 293 15.46 3.87 11.48
C LEU A 293 16.33 3.62 10.23
N LEU A 294 16.04 4.38 9.17
CA LEU A 294 16.71 4.23 7.88
C LEU A 294 16.71 5.56 7.13
N GLU A 295 17.84 5.86 6.49
CA GLU A 295 18.03 7.02 5.61
C GLU A 295 18.94 6.66 4.44
N GLY A 296 19.00 7.49 3.42
CA GLY A 296 19.87 7.30 2.27
C GLY A 296 21.34 7.29 2.67
N ASP A 297 22.12 6.43 2.03
CA ASP A 297 23.56 6.29 2.27
C ASP A 297 24.39 7.35 1.52
N ARG A 298 23.75 8.15 0.67
CA ARG A 298 24.35 9.19 -0.17
C ARG A 298 25.41 8.66 -1.16
N LYS A 299 25.39 7.36 -1.43
CA LYS A 299 26.28 6.66 -2.37
C LYS A 299 25.49 5.94 -3.43
N GLU A 300 24.56 5.10 -3.02
CA GLU A 300 23.65 4.37 -3.91
C GLU A 300 22.26 4.98 -3.88
N ILE A 301 21.78 5.35 -2.70
CA ILE A 301 20.45 5.89 -2.44
C ILE A 301 20.57 7.27 -1.78
N GLU A 302 20.07 8.30 -2.44
CA GLU A 302 20.08 9.66 -1.93
C GLU A 302 19.17 9.85 -0.72
N ALA A 303 17.94 9.39 -0.83
CA ALA A 303 16.91 9.45 0.20
C ALA A 303 15.94 8.28 0.03
N LEU A 304 15.20 7.93 1.07
CA LEU A 304 14.20 6.86 1.04
C LEU A 304 13.10 7.09 2.06
N GLY A 305 11.92 6.58 1.78
CA GLY A 305 10.77 6.73 2.68
C GLY A 305 9.55 5.97 2.20
N HIS A 306 8.41 6.29 2.81
CA HIS A 306 7.12 5.65 2.59
C HIS A 306 7.22 4.14 2.71
N CYS A 307 7.34 3.65 3.95
CA CYS A 307 7.58 2.23 4.19
C CYS A 307 6.34 1.49 4.69
N GLY A 308 6.24 0.21 4.28
CA GLY A 308 5.43 -0.81 4.94
C GLY A 308 6.30 -1.86 5.61
N VAL A 309 5.82 -2.47 6.69
CA VAL A 309 6.51 -3.53 7.43
C VAL A 309 5.65 -4.77 7.53
N TYR A 310 6.21 -5.91 7.17
CA TYR A 310 5.48 -7.17 7.02
C TYR A 310 6.21 -8.32 7.67
N ASN A 311 5.47 -9.23 8.30
CA ASN A 311 5.99 -10.53 8.72
C ASN A 311 5.55 -11.58 7.71
N ILE A 312 6.44 -11.96 6.82
CA ILE A 312 6.18 -12.94 5.76
C ILE A 312 7.20 -14.07 5.86
N GLN A 313 6.73 -15.31 5.95
CA GLN A 313 7.59 -16.50 6.04
C GLN A 313 8.66 -16.39 7.15
N ASN A 314 8.25 -15.90 8.33
CA ASN A 314 9.10 -15.67 9.51
C ASN A 314 10.22 -14.63 9.32
N LYS A 315 10.15 -13.82 8.28
CA LYS A 315 11.03 -12.67 8.06
C LYS A 315 10.28 -11.38 8.25
N LEU A 316 10.88 -10.44 8.95
CA LEU A 316 10.39 -9.07 9.03
C LEU A 316 10.97 -8.29 7.86
N LEU A 317 10.12 -7.86 6.95
CA LEU A 317 10.51 -7.12 5.76
C LEU A 317 10.04 -5.67 5.86
N LEU A 318 10.94 -4.74 5.65
CA LEU A 318 10.63 -3.33 5.41
C LEU A 318 10.69 -3.10 3.91
N VAL A 319 9.62 -2.58 3.34
CA VAL A 319 9.48 -2.25 1.92
C VAL A 319 9.29 -0.74 1.82
N CYS A 320 10.05 -0.06 0.98
CA CYS A 320 9.96 1.38 0.76
C CYS A 320 10.42 1.74 -0.65
N HIS A 321 10.32 3.01 -1.04
CA HIS A 321 11.02 3.49 -2.21
C HIS A 321 12.27 4.29 -1.82
N GLY A 322 13.26 4.30 -2.70
CA GLY A 322 14.47 5.10 -2.55
C GLY A 322 14.91 5.71 -3.88
N TYR A 323 15.49 6.90 -3.81
CA TYR A 323 15.95 7.64 -4.99
C TYR A 323 17.36 7.20 -5.36
N SER A 324 17.49 6.43 -6.45
CA SER A 324 18.75 5.85 -6.90
C SER A 324 19.66 6.92 -7.51
N ILE A 325 20.88 7.05 -6.98
CA ILE A 325 21.89 7.98 -7.49
C ILE A 325 22.35 7.56 -8.89
N ALA A 326 22.61 6.26 -9.09
CA ALA A 326 23.00 5.72 -10.39
C ALA A 326 21.93 5.87 -11.49
N LYS A 327 20.65 6.05 -11.08
CA LYS A 327 19.52 6.30 -12.00
C LYS A 327 19.01 7.75 -11.91
N ALA A 328 19.88 8.71 -11.63
CA ALA A 328 19.59 10.14 -11.60
C ALA A 328 18.38 10.50 -10.71
N GLY A 329 18.23 9.83 -9.56
CA GLY A 329 17.14 10.09 -8.61
C GLY A 329 15.82 9.41 -8.97
N THR A 330 15.82 8.44 -9.89
CA THR A 330 14.63 7.62 -10.15
C THR A 330 14.25 6.83 -8.90
N PRO A 331 12.97 6.84 -8.48
CA PRO A 331 12.52 6.08 -7.31
C PRO A 331 12.45 4.58 -7.65
N ILE A 332 13.08 3.75 -6.85
CA ILE A 332 13.13 2.30 -7.01
C ILE A 332 12.65 1.58 -5.76
N LEU A 333 12.17 0.35 -5.95
CA LEU A 333 11.82 -0.54 -4.86
C LEU A 333 13.04 -0.90 -4.02
N LEU A 334 12.91 -0.74 -2.71
CA LEU A 334 13.88 -1.22 -1.72
C LEU A 334 13.18 -2.19 -0.76
N ILE A 335 13.81 -3.35 -0.54
CA ILE A 335 13.36 -4.34 0.45
C ILE A 335 14.52 -4.62 1.40
N LYS A 336 14.30 -4.41 2.69
CA LYS A 336 15.30 -4.63 3.75
C LYS A 336 14.74 -5.57 4.80
N GLU A 337 15.58 -6.41 5.38
CA GLU A 337 15.21 -7.25 6.50
C GLU A 337 15.35 -6.47 7.81
N LEU A 338 14.32 -6.55 8.67
CA LEU A 338 14.33 -5.97 10.00
C LEU A 338 14.66 -7.04 11.05
N PHE A 339 15.35 -6.61 12.08
CA PHE A 339 15.64 -7.40 13.28
C PHE A 339 14.96 -6.76 14.48
N ALA A 340 14.40 -7.62 15.34
CA ALA A 340 13.74 -7.21 16.58
C ALA A 340 14.55 -7.69 17.78
N ASP A 341 15.00 -6.78 18.62
CA ASP A 341 15.63 -7.06 19.90
C ASP A 341 14.91 -6.36 21.06
N ARG A 342 15.50 -6.40 22.26
CA ARG A 342 14.92 -5.72 23.45
C ARG A 342 14.85 -4.20 23.30
N LYS A 343 15.72 -3.60 22.48
CA LYS A 343 15.79 -2.16 22.23
C LYS A 343 14.79 -1.70 21.18
N GLY A 344 14.23 -2.61 20.37
CA GLY A 344 13.25 -2.33 19.33
C GLY A 344 13.61 -2.94 17.98
N LEU A 345 13.17 -2.27 16.91
CA LEU A 345 13.47 -2.69 15.54
C LEU A 345 14.74 -2.01 15.02
N SER A 346 15.50 -2.73 14.18
CA SER A 346 16.68 -2.23 13.48
C SER A 346 16.78 -2.86 12.09
N VAL A 347 17.47 -2.19 11.18
CA VAL A 347 17.79 -2.71 9.84
C VAL A 347 19.18 -3.31 9.87
N LYS A 348 19.38 -4.44 9.19
CA LYS A 348 20.73 -4.98 8.97
C LYS A 348 21.52 -4.00 8.11
N ARG A 349 22.65 -3.57 8.63
CA ARG A 349 23.62 -2.76 7.88
C ARG A 349 24.35 -3.60 6.85
#